data_d6c1d8d64622201371615ddcd4a8a174
#
_entry.id   d6c1d8d64622201371615ddcd4a8a174
#
_cell.length_a   1.000
_cell.length_b   1.000
_cell.length_c   1.000
_cell.angle_alpha   90.00
_cell.angle_beta   90.00
_cell.angle_gamma   90.00
#
_symmetry.space_group_name_H-M   'P 1'
#
loop_
_entity.id
_entity.type
_entity.pdbx_description
1 polymer ?
#
loop_
_entity_poly.entity_id
_entity_poly.type
_entity_poly.pdbx_seq_one_letter_code
_entity_poly.pdbx_strand_id
1 'polypeptide(L)'
;MKKILIILLLISPFSFADWGDVYYCQMTANSVTTIEGERTDYKLEKFTFKLDKTKNAMVFGKGGLFKEYKTWVDDYGSNPSKEVWSAKDSIGMLYFEEGKFLFVSGDWKESTTVSADCEKF
;
A
#
# COMPACT_ATOMS: atom_id res chain seq x y z
N MET A 1 -5.25 -35.20 14.75
CA MET A 1 -4.38 -34.67 13.69
C MET A 1 -5.10 -33.70 12.77
N LYS A 2 -6.25 -34.06 12.21
CA LYS A 2 -6.98 -33.13 11.33
C LYS A 2 -7.38 -31.84 12.01
N LYS A 3 -7.70 -31.86 13.31
CA LYS A 3 -8.05 -30.65 14.07
C LYS A 3 -6.88 -29.67 14.19
N ILE A 4 -5.66 -30.18 14.33
CA ILE A 4 -4.47 -29.35 14.44
C ILE A 4 -4.22 -28.62 13.12
N LEU A 5 -4.39 -29.30 11.98
CA LEU A 5 -4.22 -28.70 10.66
C LEU A 5 -5.23 -27.57 10.43
N ILE A 6 -6.47 -27.76 10.87
CA ILE A 6 -7.51 -26.74 10.73
C ILE A 6 -7.16 -25.49 11.55
N ILE A 7 -6.64 -25.68 12.76
CA ILE A 7 -6.23 -24.58 13.64
C ILE A 7 -5.08 -23.78 12.98
N LEU A 8 -4.10 -24.47 12.41
CA LEU A 8 -2.98 -23.81 11.72
C LEU A 8 -3.45 -23.03 10.50
N LEU A 9 -4.39 -23.55 9.74
CA LEU A 9 -4.98 -22.83 8.60
C LEU A 9 -5.76 -21.61 9.02
N LEU A 10 -6.42 -21.64 10.17
CA LEU A 10 -7.15 -20.48 10.69
C LEU A 10 -6.21 -19.40 11.20
N ILE A 11 -5.06 -19.76 11.70
CA ILE A 11 -4.07 -18.78 12.20
C ILE A 11 -3.31 -18.11 11.06
N SER A 12 -2.97 -18.86 9.99
CA SER A 12 -2.18 -18.36 8.86
C SER A 12 -2.75 -17.09 8.20
N PRO A 13 -4.07 -16.97 7.95
CA PRO A 13 -4.61 -15.79 7.30
C PRO A 13 -4.60 -14.52 8.15
N PHE A 14 -4.33 -14.62 9.44
CA PHE A 14 -4.42 -13.50 10.37
C PHE A 14 -3.06 -12.88 10.72
N SER A 15 -2.04 -13.07 9.85
CA SER A 15 -0.77 -12.40 10.07
C SER A 15 -0.87 -10.94 9.62
N PHE A 16 -0.66 -10.04 10.56
CA PHE A 16 -0.65 -8.61 10.27
C PHE A 16 0.65 -8.19 9.61
N ALA A 17 0.62 -7.05 8.92
CA ALA A 17 1.82 -6.45 8.38
C ALA A 17 2.77 -6.05 9.51
N ASP A 18 4.07 -6.21 9.30
CA ASP A 18 5.09 -5.82 10.25
C ASP A 18 6.34 -5.34 9.51
N TRP A 19 7.22 -4.67 10.26
CA TRP A 19 8.48 -4.22 9.73
C TRP A 19 9.27 -5.39 9.13
N GLY A 20 9.83 -5.17 7.97
CA GLY A 20 10.56 -6.18 7.22
C GLY A 20 9.74 -6.92 6.18
N ASP A 21 8.42 -6.83 6.25
CA ASP A 21 7.54 -7.50 5.30
C ASP A 21 7.63 -6.87 3.92
N VAL A 22 7.59 -7.73 2.91
CA VAL A 22 7.58 -7.33 1.50
C VAL A 22 6.25 -7.74 0.90
N TYR A 23 5.64 -6.84 0.13
CA TYR A 23 4.35 -7.07 -0.51
C TYR A 23 4.45 -6.97 -2.02
N TYR A 24 3.71 -7.86 -2.69
CA TYR A 24 3.48 -7.80 -4.13
C TYR A 24 2.06 -7.30 -4.35
N CYS A 25 1.92 -6.25 -5.14
CA CYS A 25 0.65 -5.57 -5.34
C CYS A 25 0.24 -5.55 -6.80
N GLN A 26 -1.06 -5.72 -7.04
CA GLN A 26 -1.68 -5.55 -8.34
C GLN A 26 -2.67 -4.40 -8.25
N MET A 27 -2.48 -3.37 -9.07
CA MET A 27 -3.41 -2.25 -9.11
C MET A 27 -4.80 -2.71 -9.51
N THR A 28 -5.80 -2.16 -8.84
CA THR A 28 -7.22 -2.34 -9.15
C THR A 28 -7.81 -1.06 -9.73
N ALA A 29 -7.18 0.08 -9.48
CA ALA A 29 -7.55 1.36 -10.08
C ALA A 29 -6.31 2.24 -10.17
N ASN A 30 -6.24 3.05 -11.23
CA ASN A 30 -5.18 4.03 -11.45
C ASN A 30 -5.77 5.15 -12.29
N SER A 31 -6.18 6.24 -11.64
CA SER A 31 -6.91 7.31 -12.31
C SER A 31 -6.50 8.69 -11.84
N VAL A 32 -6.71 9.66 -12.73
CA VAL A 32 -6.52 11.08 -12.45
C VAL A 32 -7.85 11.79 -12.72
N THR A 33 -8.28 12.63 -11.79
CA THR A 33 -9.47 13.45 -11.93
C THR A 33 -9.07 14.91 -11.88
N THR A 34 -9.52 15.70 -12.86
CA THR A 34 -9.21 17.13 -12.95
C THR A 34 -10.24 17.95 -12.18
N ILE A 35 -9.91 19.24 -11.97
CA ILE A 35 -10.83 20.19 -11.31
C ILE A 35 -12.14 20.38 -12.10
N GLU A 36 -12.12 20.15 -13.41
CA GLU A 36 -13.33 20.20 -14.25
C GLU A 36 -14.17 18.92 -14.15
N GLY A 37 -13.70 17.92 -13.38
CA GLY A 37 -14.41 16.66 -13.23
C GLY A 37 -14.09 15.62 -14.28
N GLU A 38 -13.12 15.88 -15.13
CA GLU A 38 -12.69 14.90 -16.13
C GLU A 38 -11.83 13.82 -15.48
N ARG A 39 -12.13 12.56 -15.76
CA ARG A 39 -11.40 11.42 -15.24
C ARG A 39 -10.70 10.67 -16.37
N THR A 40 -9.44 10.36 -16.15
CA THR A 40 -8.65 9.51 -17.05
C THR A 40 -8.20 8.28 -16.28
N ASP A 41 -8.49 7.10 -16.82
CA ASP A 41 -8.02 5.84 -16.28
C ASP A 41 -6.74 5.43 -16.98
N TYR A 42 -5.73 5.06 -16.21
CA TYR A 42 -4.44 4.63 -16.72
C TYR A 42 -4.26 3.13 -16.59
N LYS A 43 -3.22 2.61 -17.21
CA LYS A 43 -2.90 1.19 -17.19
C LYS A 43 -2.71 0.69 -15.76
N LEU A 44 -3.28 -0.48 -15.47
CA LEU A 44 -3.10 -1.14 -14.19
C LEU A 44 -1.76 -1.87 -14.18
N GLU A 45 -0.92 -1.56 -13.19
CA GLU A 45 0.43 -2.10 -13.10
C GLU A 45 0.59 -2.94 -11.84
N LYS A 46 1.67 -3.70 -11.80
CA LYS A 46 2.12 -4.42 -10.60
C LYS A 46 3.27 -3.66 -9.99
N PHE A 47 3.36 -3.70 -8.66
CA PHE A 47 4.47 -3.09 -7.95
C PHE A 47 4.75 -3.85 -6.66
N THR A 48 5.90 -3.57 -6.06
CA THR A 48 6.30 -4.15 -4.78
C THR A 48 6.69 -3.05 -3.82
N PHE A 49 6.51 -3.30 -2.52
CA PHE A 49 7.07 -2.42 -1.51
C PHE A 49 7.49 -3.21 -0.27
N LYS A 50 8.39 -2.62 0.51
CA LYS A 50 8.88 -3.18 1.76
C LYS A 50 8.62 -2.19 2.88
N LEU A 51 8.21 -2.71 4.04
CA LEU A 51 8.13 -1.94 5.27
C LEU A 51 9.52 -1.94 5.90
N ASP A 52 10.29 -0.88 5.68
CA ASP A 52 11.69 -0.79 6.09
C ASP A 52 11.84 0.00 7.39
N LYS A 53 12.09 -0.73 8.49
CA LYS A 53 12.20 -0.14 9.82
C LYS A 53 13.39 0.81 9.94
N THR A 54 14.52 0.48 9.33
CA THR A 54 15.72 1.32 9.44
C THR A 54 15.52 2.68 8.81
N LYS A 55 14.67 2.76 7.80
CA LYS A 55 14.34 4.01 7.11
C LYS A 55 13.03 4.62 7.61
N ASN A 56 12.28 3.91 8.45
CA ASN A 56 10.95 4.28 8.90
C ASN A 56 10.04 4.61 7.73
N ALA A 57 10.08 3.78 6.69
CA ALA A 57 9.47 4.10 5.41
C ALA A 57 8.92 2.87 4.70
N MET A 58 7.99 3.12 3.79
CA MET A 58 7.61 2.17 2.76
C MET A 58 8.50 2.43 1.56
N VAL A 59 9.29 1.43 1.18
CA VAL A 59 10.27 1.54 0.09
C VAL A 59 9.79 0.70 -1.08
N PHE A 60 9.55 1.36 -2.21
CA PHE A 60 9.01 0.71 -3.40
C PHE A 60 10.13 0.14 -4.29
N GLY A 61 9.82 -0.93 -4.98
CA GLY A 61 10.75 -1.59 -5.88
C GLY A 61 11.00 -0.82 -7.16
N LYS A 62 11.73 -1.44 -8.08
CA LYS A 62 12.22 -0.77 -9.29
C LYS A 62 11.22 -0.68 -10.43
N GLY A 63 10.10 -1.37 -10.35
CA GLY A 63 9.12 -1.42 -11.45
C GLY A 63 7.87 -0.59 -11.20
N GLY A 64 7.21 -0.15 -12.27
CA GLY A 64 5.90 0.47 -12.22
C GLY A 64 5.90 1.94 -11.85
N LEU A 65 4.70 2.44 -11.54
CA LEU A 65 4.44 3.85 -11.24
C LEU A 65 5.25 4.36 -10.04
N PHE A 66 5.44 3.51 -9.04
CA PHE A 66 6.14 3.87 -7.80
C PHE A 66 7.63 3.54 -7.83
N LYS A 67 8.21 3.43 -9.00
CA LYS A 67 9.62 3.06 -9.17
C LYS A 67 10.53 3.81 -8.21
N GLU A 68 11.21 3.04 -7.33
CA GLU A 68 12.15 3.56 -6.35
C GLU A 68 11.59 4.66 -5.43
N TYR A 69 10.27 4.74 -5.34
CA TYR A 69 9.60 5.69 -4.46
C TYR A 69 9.78 5.27 -2.99
N LYS A 70 9.89 6.26 -2.13
CA LYS A 70 10.02 6.06 -0.69
C LYS A 70 9.13 7.06 0.03
N THR A 71 8.33 6.58 0.95
CA THR A 71 7.45 7.43 1.74
C THR A 71 7.53 7.04 3.21
N TRP A 72 7.61 8.03 4.09
CA TRP A 72 7.83 7.81 5.51
C TRP A 72 6.53 7.43 6.21
N VAL A 73 6.63 6.41 7.08
CA VAL A 73 5.48 5.96 7.86
C VAL A 73 5.10 7.05 8.86
N ASP A 74 3.80 7.34 8.92
CA ASP A 74 3.22 8.34 9.81
C ASP A 74 2.70 7.65 11.06
N ASP A 75 3.35 7.89 12.19
CA ASP A 75 2.96 7.29 13.47
C ASP A 75 1.56 7.71 13.91
N TYR A 76 1.09 8.88 13.50
CA TYR A 76 -0.25 9.35 13.84
C TYR A 76 -1.35 8.65 13.04
N GLY A 77 -1.03 8.28 11.80
CA GLY A 77 -1.99 7.58 10.94
C GLY A 77 -1.94 6.07 11.07
N SER A 78 -0.85 5.54 11.62
CA SER A 78 -0.68 4.10 11.81
C SER A 78 -1.12 3.72 13.22
N ASN A 79 -1.81 2.57 13.35
CA ASN A 79 -2.25 2.14 14.68
C ASN A 79 -1.17 1.28 15.38
N PRO A 80 -1.23 1.17 16.73
CA PRO A 80 -0.22 0.42 17.50
C PRO A 80 -0.17 -1.07 17.19
N SER A 81 -1.28 -1.68 16.75
CA SER A 81 -1.33 -3.09 16.37
C SER A 81 -0.81 -3.35 14.97
N LYS A 82 -0.47 -2.29 14.23
CA LYS A 82 0.03 -2.36 12.86
C LYS A 82 -0.96 -2.98 11.88
N GLU A 83 -2.24 -2.84 12.16
CA GLU A 83 -3.30 -3.22 11.23
C GLU A 83 -3.43 -2.21 10.11
N VAL A 84 -3.24 -0.92 10.45
CA VAL A 84 -3.31 0.18 9.49
C VAL A 84 -1.97 0.88 9.44
N TRP A 85 -1.43 1.00 8.24
CA TRP A 85 -0.20 1.73 7.96
C TRP A 85 -0.54 2.98 7.16
N SER A 86 -0.08 4.11 7.62
CA SER A 86 -0.24 5.38 6.94
C SER A 86 1.12 5.99 6.69
N ALA A 87 1.33 6.50 5.49
CA ALA A 87 2.57 7.17 5.13
C ALA A 87 2.25 8.40 4.29
N LYS A 88 3.06 9.43 4.41
CA LYS A 88 2.88 10.64 3.63
C LYS A 88 4.21 11.30 3.32
N ASP A 89 4.20 12.11 2.29
CA ASP A 89 5.30 13.01 1.94
C ASP A 89 4.73 14.26 1.27
N SER A 90 5.59 15.05 0.62
CA SER A 90 5.15 16.27 -0.06
C SER A 90 4.32 16.02 -1.31
N ILE A 91 4.30 14.79 -1.81
CA ILE A 91 3.60 14.43 -3.05
C ILE A 91 2.21 13.86 -2.77
N GLY A 92 2.07 13.04 -1.74
CA GLY A 92 0.81 12.38 -1.49
C GLY A 92 0.75 11.61 -0.19
N MET A 93 -0.34 10.89 -0.02
CA MET A 93 -0.62 10.06 1.14
C MET A 93 -0.86 8.63 0.70
N LEU A 94 -0.43 7.69 1.54
CA LEU A 94 -0.55 6.28 1.28
C LEU A 94 -1.13 5.58 2.50
N TYR A 95 -2.04 4.65 2.26
CA TYR A 95 -2.66 3.82 3.30
C TYR A 95 -2.55 2.36 2.92
N PHE A 96 -2.28 1.53 3.92
CA PHE A 96 -2.21 0.09 3.73
C PHE A 96 -2.86 -0.61 4.91
N GLU A 97 -3.84 -1.46 4.63
CA GLU A 97 -4.59 -2.20 5.64
C GLU A 97 -5.04 -3.54 5.06
N GLU A 98 -4.71 -4.63 5.74
CA GLU A 98 -5.16 -5.98 5.38
C GLU A 98 -5.02 -6.33 3.90
N GLY A 99 -3.86 -6.03 3.32
CA GLY A 99 -3.61 -6.31 1.91
C GLY A 99 -4.24 -5.33 0.94
N LYS A 100 -4.87 -4.27 1.43
CA LYS A 100 -5.46 -3.22 0.60
C LYS A 100 -4.57 -1.99 0.64
N PHE A 101 -4.25 -1.48 -0.53
CA PHE A 101 -3.36 -0.33 -0.71
C PHE A 101 -4.12 0.81 -1.37
N LEU A 102 -3.93 2.02 -0.86
CA LEU A 102 -4.50 3.23 -1.44
C LEU A 102 -3.46 4.35 -1.44
N PHE A 103 -3.23 4.94 -2.58
CA PHE A 103 -2.38 6.12 -2.74
C PHE A 103 -3.20 7.27 -3.30
N VAL A 104 -3.09 8.44 -2.68
CA VAL A 104 -3.78 9.64 -3.12
C VAL A 104 -2.78 10.78 -3.17
N SER A 105 -2.67 11.45 -4.31
CA SER A 105 -1.87 12.65 -4.44
C SER A 105 -2.64 13.69 -5.24
N GLY A 106 -2.24 14.95 -5.13
CA GLY A 106 -2.91 15.95 -5.92
C GLY A 106 -2.47 17.37 -5.62
N ASP A 107 -2.92 18.26 -6.47
CA ASP A 107 -2.77 19.68 -6.32
C ASP A 107 -4.11 20.35 -6.62
N TRP A 108 -4.12 21.67 -6.85
CA TRP A 108 -5.37 22.38 -7.10
C TRP A 108 -5.98 22.08 -8.49
N LYS A 109 -5.21 21.47 -9.38
CA LYS A 109 -5.67 21.14 -10.74
C LYS A 109 -6.22 19.73 -10.88
N GLU A 110 -5.59 18.75 -10.23
CA GLU A 110 -5.93 17.36 -10.41
C GLU A 110 -5.55 16.52 -9.20
N SER A 111 -6.20 15.37 -9.08
CA SER A 111 -5.87 14.38 -8.07
C SER A 111 -5.61 13.04 -8.73
N THR A 112 -4.65 12.29 -8.19
CA THR A 112 -4.32 10.93 -8.61
C THR A 112 -4.75 9.97 -7.53
N THR A 113 -5.42 8.88 -7.90
CA THR A 113 -5.83 7.83 -6.98
C THR A 113 -5.38 6.48 -7.54
N VAL A 114 -4.68 5.72 -6.72
CA VAL A 114 -4.26 4.36 -7.05
C VAL A 114 -4.72 3.44 -5.94
N SER A 115 -5.43 2.37 -6.30
CA SER A 115 -5.76 1.31 -5.35
C SER A 115 -5.17 -0.01 -5.84
N ALA A 116 -4.88 -0.90 -4.91
CA ALA A 116 -4.28 -2.18 -5.26
C ALA A 116 -4.60 -3.24 -4.21
N ASP A 117 -4.56 -4.49 -4.64
CA ASP A 117 -4.60 -5.65 -3.76
C ASP A 117 -3.19 -6.21 -3.65
N CYS A 118 -2.76 -6.47 -2.42
CA CYS A 118 -1.38 -6.87 -2.12
C CYS A 118 -1.34 -8.21 -1.40
N GLU A 119 -0.32 -8.98 -1.71
CA GLU A 119 -0.03 -10.25 -1.06
C GLU A 119 1.34 -10.19 -0.41
N LYS A 120 1.45 -10.68 0.82
CA LYS A 120 2.72 -10.77 1.51
C LYS A 120 3.60 -11.82 0.86
N PHE A 121 4.85 -11.46 0.63
CA PHE A 121 5.86 -12.37 0.11
C PHE A 121 6.30 -13.41 1.14
#